data_54983758b3d74f9c66cc9b22b0068176
#
_entry.id   54983758b3d74f9c66cc9b22b0068176
#
_cell.length_a   1.000
_cell.length_b   1.000
_cell.length_c   1.000
_cell.angle_alpha   90.00
_cell.angle_beta   90.00
_cell.angle_gamma   90.00
#
_symmetry.space_group_name_H-M   'P 1'
#
loop_
_entity.id
_entity.type
_entity.pdbx_description
1 polymer ?
#
loop_
_entity_poly.entity_id
_entity_poly.type
_entity_poly.pdbx_seq_one_letter_code
_entity_poly.pdbx_strand_id
1 'polypeptide(L)'
;MKLVYIDDVCDAFLRVLDDPTAAHGDRPGFAHAGPEYETTVGAVAEMIQSFPVSRSTLMTGRVGTGLTRALYATYLSYLEPSHFAYDVPRHKDPRGVFVEMLKTPDCGQFSYFTAGAGVTRGQYYHHTKSEKFLVLTGQARFGFRHIISGETFHLDVEGGRGRIVETIPGWTHDITNIGDQEMVVMLWASEILDRTRPDTVAMEVW
;
A
#
# COMPACT_ATOMS: atom_id res chain seq x y z
N MET A 1 16.33 -17.22 -20.66
CA MET A 1 15.46 -16.99 -21.84
C MET A 1 15.12 -15.51 -21.92
N LYS A 2 14.77 -15.02 -23.12
CA LYS A 2 14.26 -13.65 -23.30
C LYS A 2 12.76 -13.70 -23.51
N LEU A 3 12.04 -12.82 -22.85
CA LEU A 3 10.58 -12.65 -22.95
C LEU A 3 10.26 -11.22 -23.37
N VAL A 4 9.19 -11.08 -24.14
CA VAL A 4 8.56 -9.80 -24.46
C VAL A 4 7.09 -9.92 -24.06
N TYR A 5 6.53 -8.88 -23.50
CA TYR A 5 5.11 -8.86 -23.15
C TYR A 5 4.26 -8.69 -24.43
N ILE A 6 3.12 -9.35 -24.47
CA ILE A 6 2.31 -9.41 -25.70
C ILE A 6 1.85 -8.03 -26.15
N ASP A 7 1.50 -7.12 -25.25
CA ASP A 7 1.07 -5.76 -25.60
C ASP A 7 2.21 -4.99 -26.27
N ASP A 8 3.48 -5.17 -25.79
CA ASP A 8 4.65 -4.55 -26.40
C ASP A 8 4.90 -5.07 -27.82
N VAL A 9 4.55 -6.35 -28.09
CA VAL A 9 4.59 -6.93 -29.44
C VAL A 9 3.48 -6.32 -30.32
N CYS A 10 2.25 -6.19 -29.80
CA CYS A 10 1.17 -5.57 -30.50
C CYS A 10 1.47 -4.10 -30.85
N ASP A 11 2.02 -3.34 -29.89
CA ASP A 11 2.45 -1.97 -30.10
C ASP A 11 3.55 -1.84 -31.16
N ALA A 12 4.48 -2.80 -31.20
CA ALA A 12 5.50 -2.86 -32.25
C ALA A 12 4.88 -3.09 -33.64
N PHE A 13 3.87 -3.97 -33.74
CA PHE A 13 3.17 -4.20 -34.99
C PHE A 13 2.40 -2.95 -35.45
N LEU A 14 1.68 -2.29 -34.55
CA LEU A 14 0.93 -1.07 -34.87
C LEU A 14 1.89 0.04 -35.35
N ARG A 15 3.02 0.23 -34.69
CA ARG A 15 4.03 1.21 -35.12
C ARG A 15 4.55 0.97 -36.52
N VAL A 16 4.80 -0.29 -36.89
CA VAL A 16 5.29 -0.63 -38.23
C VAL A 16 4.19 -0.49 -39.27
N LEU A 17 2.91 -0.73 -38.92
CA LEU A 17 1.78 -0.52 -39.82
C LEU A 17 1.57 0.97 -40.10
N ASP A 18 1.72 1.82 -39.08
CA ASP A 18 1.55 3.28 -39.19
C ASP A 18 2.76 3.94 -39.90
N ASP A 19 3.96 3.43 -39.67
CA ASP A 19 5.20 3.89 -40.28
C ASP A 19 6.11 2.68 -40.63
N PRO A 20 6.07 2.21 -41.89
CA PRO A 20 6.92 1.11 -42.33
C PRO A 20 8.43 1.39 -42.17
N THR A 21 8.84 2.67 -42.05
CA THR A 21 10.26 3.01 -41.80
C THR A 21 10.66 2.80 -40.35
N ALA A 22 9.71 2.63 -39.42
CA ALA A 22 9.95 2.24 -38.04
C ALA A 22 10.46 0.79 -37.88
N ALA A 23 10.46 -0.01 -38.94
CA ALA A 23 11.08 -1.32 -38.99
C ALA A 23 12.63 -1.24 -39.00
N HIS A 24 13.21 -0.58 -38.00
CA HIS A 24 14.65 -0.45 -37.81
C HIS A 24 15.13 -1.37 -36.70
N GLY A 25 15.15 -2.67 -36.98
CA GLY A 25 15.90 -3.63 -36.17
C GLY A 25 17.37 -3.70 -36.63
N ASP A 26 18.18 -4.51 -35.97
CA ASP A 26 19.58 -4.76 -36.34
C ASP A 26 19.73 -5.34 -37.76
N ARG A 27 18.62 -5.68 -38.41
CA ARG A 27 18.54 -6.19 -39.77
C ARG A 27 17.47 -5.41 -40.56
N PRO A 28 17.77 -4.96 -41.78
CA PRO A 28 16.81 -4.31 -42.65
C PRO A 28 15.56 -5.15 -42.87
N GLY A 29 14.40 -4.56 -42.70
CA GLY A 29 13.10 -5.21 -42.85
C GLY A 29 12.61 -6.00 -41.60
N PHE A 30 13.31 -5.91 -40.49
CA PHE A 30 12.89 -6.50 -39.22
C PHE A 30 12.60 -5.42 -38.19
N ALA A 31 11.43 -5.49 -37.56
CA ALA A 31 11.13 -4.66 -36.39
C ALA A 31 11.53 -5.40 -35.12
N HIS A 32 12.02 -4.64 -34.14
CA HIS A 32 12.28 -5.16 -32.80
C HIS A 32 11.10 -4.84 -31.89
N ALA A 33 10.55 -5.85 -31.22
CA ALA A 33 9.57 -5.68 -30.17
C ALA A 33 10.27 -5.72 -28.80
N GLY A 34 9.98 -4.78 -27.94
CA GLY A 34 10.59 -4.70 -26.61
C GLY A 34 9.77 -3.79 -25.69
N PRO A 35 10.10 -3.76 -24.41
CA PRO A 35 11.35 -4.25 -23.80
C PRO A 35 11.48 -5.78 -23.74
N GLU A 36 12.72 -6.27 -23.88
CA GLU A 36 13.05 -7.68 -23.62
C GLU A 36 13.40 -7.87 -22.14
N TYR A 37 12.87 -8.95 -21.55
CA TYR A 37 13.16 -9.36 -20.17
C TYR A 37 14.02 -10.61 -20.15
N GLU A 38 15.23 -10.53 -19.64
CA GLU A 38 16.09 -11.68 -19.42
C GLU A 38 15.71 -12.38 -18.11
N THR A 39 15.37 -13.67 -18.18
CA THR A 39 14.91 -14.46 -17.04
C THR A 39 15.10 -15.96 -17.26
N THR A 40 14.72 -16.77 -16.28
CA THR A 40 14.68 -18.23 -16.38
C THR A 40 13.24 -18.74 -16.24
N VAL A 41 12.98 -19.96 -16.71
CA VAL A 41 11.66 -20.60 -16.52
C VAL A 41 11.32 -20.73 -15.03
N GLY A 42 12.30 -21.10 -14.20
CA GLY A 42 12.12 -21.19 -12.74
C GLY A 42 11.72 -19.86 -12.12
N ALA A 43 12.41 -18.79 -12.44
CA ALA A 43 12.10 -17.45 -11.91
C ALA A 43 10.69 -16.97 -12.33
N VAL A 44 10.27 -17.24 -13.56
CA VAL A 44 8.89 -16.94 -14.01
C VAL A 44 7.87 -17.76 -13.22
N ALA A 45 8.12 -19.05 -13.03
CA ALA A 45 7.23 -19.92 -12.26
C ALA A 45 7.12 -19.47 -10.81
N GLU A 46 8.22 -19.12 -10.15
CA GLU A 46 8.23 -18.58 -8.77
C GLU A 46 7.43 -17.28 -8.66
N MET A 47 7.62 -16.33 -9.59
CA MET A 47 6.85 -15.09 -9.63
C MET A 47 5.35 -15.37 -9.74
N ILE A 48 4.93 -16.21 -10.69
CA ILE A 48 3.51 -16.53 -10.90
C ILE A 48 2.92 -17.23 -9.67
N GLN A 49 3.64 -18.16 -9.04
CA GLN A 49 3.20 -18.84 -7.83
C GLN A 49 3.09 -17.92 -6.62
N SER A 50 3.84 -16.82 -6.58
CA SER A 50 3.76 -15.83 -5.50
C SER A 50 2.49 -14.96 -5.55
N PHE A 51 1.89 -14.76 -6.71
CA PHE A 51 0.75 -13.85 -6.87
C PHE A 51 -0.49 -14.25 -6.06
N PRO A 52 -0.98 -15.49 -6.09
CA PRO A 52 -2.11 -15.89 -5.25
C PRO A 52 -1.79 -15.78 -3.75
N VAL A 53 -0.54 -15.99 -3.33
CA VAL A 53 -0.12 -15.89 -1.93
C VAL A 53 -0.29 -14.46 -1.40
N SER A 54 -0.17 -13.44 -2.26
CA SER A 54 -0.35 -12.04 -1.88
C SER A 54 -1.73 -11.74 -1.28
N ARG A 55 -2.76 -12.48 -1.67
CA ARG A 55 -4.13 -12.30 -1.14
C ARG A 55 -4.29 -12.76 0.30
N SER A 56 -3.54 -13.77 0.74
CA SER A 56 -3.57 -14.28 2.11
C SER A 56 -2.59 -13.55 3.03
N THR A 57 -1.43 -13.15 2.51
CA THR A 57 -0.40 -12.44 3.26
C THR A 57 -0.57 -10.92 3.24
N LEU A 58 -1.37 -10.42 2.30
CA LEU A 58 -1.52 -9.00 1.94
C LEU A 58 -0.21 -8.36 1.44
N MET A 59 0.81 -9.17 1.20
CA MET A 59 2.11 -8.72 0.72
C MET A 59 2.10 -8.65 -0.81
N THR A 60 2.07 -7.45 -1.35
CA THR A 60 2.15 -7.21 -2.80
C THR A 60 3.56 -6.77 -3.15
N GLY A 61 4.20 -7.49 -4.07
CA GLY A 61 5.53 -7.15 -4.56
C GLY A 61 5.54 -5.91 -5.46
N ARG A 62 6.64 -5.68 -6.16
CA ARG A 62 6.82 -4.54 -7.07
C ARG A 62 6.08 -4.75 -8.40
N VAL A 63 4.76 -4.78 -8.36
CA VAL A 63 3.90 -5.10 -9.52
C VAL A 63 3.68 -3.90 -10.47
N GLY A 64 4.31 -2.77 -10.23
CA GLY A 64 4.11 -1.53 -11.01
C GLY A 64 4.96 -1.41 -12.28
N THR A 65 6.03 -2.19 -12.43
CA THR A 65 6.99 -2.05 -13.54
C THR A 65 7.57 -3.40 -13.98
N GLY A 66 8.16 -3.41 -15.18
CA GLY A 66 8.96 -4.52 -15.69
C GLY A 66 8.20 -5.83 -15.88
N LEU A 67 8.94 -6.93 -15.88
CA LEU A 67 8.40 -8.27 -16.06
C LEU A 67 7.34 -8.62 -15.02
N THR A 68 7.55 -8.23 -13.76
CA THR A 68 6.58 -8.50 -12.68
C THR A 68 5.24 -7.85 -12.96
N ARG A 69 5.20 -6.60 -13.45
CA ARG A 69 3.96 -5.93 -13.87
C ARG A 69 3.25 -6.74 -14.97
N ALA A 70 4.00 -7.12 -16.02
CA ALA A 70 3.44 -7.87 -17.15
C ALA A 70 2.84 -9.20 -16.70
N LEU A 71 3.59 -10.00 -15.92
CA LEU A 71 3.12 -11.28 -15.41
C LEU A 71 1.95 -11.14 -14.43
N TYR A 72 1.96 -10.13 -13.58
CA TYR A 72 0.86 -9.88 -12.63
C TYR A 72 -0.43 -9.48 -13.34
N ALA A 73 -0.35 -8.58 -14.32
CA ALA A 73 -1.49 -8.20 -15.15
C ALA A 73 -2.06 -9.42 -15.90
N THR A 74 -1.19 -10.23 -16.47
CA THR A 74 -1.57 -11.50 -17.11
C THR A 74 -2.25 -12.44 -16.12
N TYR A 75 -1.66 -12.67 -14.94
CA TYR A 75 -2.27 -13.50 -13.90
C TYR A 75 -3.68 -13.01 -13.53
N LEU A 76 -3.86 -11.71 -13.31
CA LEU A 76 -5.17 -11.14 -12.97
C LEU A 76 -6.19 -11.34 -14.09
N SER A 77 -5.77 -11.26 -15.36
CA SER A 77 -6.67 -11.43 -16.52
C SER A 77 -7.22 -12.85 -16.67
N TYR A 78 -6.58 -13.84 -16.04
CA TYR A 78 -7.02 -15.25 -16.02
C TYR A 78 -7.85 -15.61 -14.78
N LEU A 79 -8.12 -14.66 -13.88
CA LEU A 79 -8.96 -14.94 -12.74
C LEU A 79 -10.42 -15.10 -13.14
N GLU A 80 -11.04 -16.17 -12.64
CA GLU A 80 -12.48 -16.35 -12.74
C GLU A 80 -13.23 -15.26 -11.97
N PRO A 81 -14.43 -14.83 -12.41
CA PRO A 81 -15.19 -13.78 -11.73
C PRO A 81 -15.45 -14.01 -10.24
N SER A 82 -15.57 -15.26 -9.82
CA SER A 82 -15.71 -15.63 -8.39
C SER A 82 -14.49 -15.27 -7.53
N HIS A 83 -13.34 -15.01 -8.15
CA HIS A 83 -12.11 -14.61 -7.47
C HIS A 83 -11.81 -13.10 -7.55
N PHE A 84 -12.75 -12.28 -8.04
CA PHE A 84 -12.54 -10.82 -8.09
C PHE A 84 -12.57 -10.14 -6.72
N ALA A 85 -13.18 -10.79 -5.73
CA ALA A 85 -13.22 -10.33 -4.36
C ALA A 85 -12.66 -11.40 -3.41
N TYR A 86 -12.09 -10.94 -2.30
CA TYR A 86 -11.65 -11.80 -1.22
C TYR A 86 -11.71 -11.03 0.10
N ASP A 87 -11.98 -11.77 1.18
CA ASP A 87 -12.03 -11.22 2.51
C ASP A 87 -10.63 -11.11 3.12
N VAL A 88 -10.46 -10.09 3.95
CA VAL A 88 -9.24 -9.88 4.73
C VAL A 88 -9.52 -9.98 6.23
N PRO A 89 -8.55 -10.35 7.06
CA PRO A 89 -8.71 -10.44 8.50
C PRO A 89 -9.18 -9.12 9.11
N ARG A 90 -10.19 -9.18 9.98
CA ARG A 90 -10.71 -8.06 10.76
C ARG A 90 -10.36 -8.27 12.23
N HIS A 91 -9.53 -7.40 12.77
CA HIS A 91 -9.12 -7.43 14.18
C HIS A 91 -10.05 -6.52 14.98
N LYS A 92 -11.00 -7.11 15.70
CA LYS A 92 -11.98 -6.38 16.51
C LYS A 92 -11.60 -6.39 17.97
N ASP A 93 -11.65 -5.23 18.61
CA ASP A 93 -11.52 -5.03 20.06
C ASP A 93 -12.54 -3.98 20.54
N PRO A 94 -12.63 -3.66 21.85
CA PRO A 94 -13.58 -2.67 22.37
C PRO A 94 -13.43 -1.27 21.78
N ARG A 95 -12.28 -0.94 21.18
CA ARG A 95 -12.01 0.35 20.55
C ARG A 95 -12.58 0.47 19.14
N GLY A 96 -12.90 -0.68 18.50
CA GLY A 96 -13.39 -0.74 17.12
C GLY A 96 -12.76 -1.87 16.33
N VAL A 97 -12.61 -1.66 15.03
CA VAL A 97 -12.04 -2.65 14.10
C VAL A 97 -10.75 -2.11 13.50
N PHE A 98 -9.76 -2.97 13.31
CA PHE A 98 -8.55 -2.70 12.53
C PHE A 98 -8.44 -3.72 11.38
N VAL A 99 -8.14 -3.24 10.18
CA VAL A 99 -8.02 -4.07 8.98
C VAL A 99 -6.80 -3.65 8.19
N GLU A 100 -5.91 -4.60 7.95
CA GLU A 100 -4.81 -4.42 6.99
C GLU A 100 -5.35 -4.68 5.58
N MET A 101 -5.01 -3.81 4.64
CA MET A 101 -5.43 -3.93 3.25
C MET A 101 -4.27 -4.35 2.35
N LEU A 102 -3.09 -3.78 2.57
CA LEU A 102 -1.95 -3.94 1.68
C LEU A 102 -0.64 -3.77 2.47
N LYS A 103 0.32 -4.65 2.20
CA LYS A 103 1.71 -4.54 2.62
C LYS A 103 2.60 -4.54 1.39
N THR A 104 3.68 -3.78 1.43
CA THR A 104 4.67 -3.75 0.35
C THR A 104 6.08 -3.85 0.93
N PRO A 105 7.03 -4.47 0.23
CA PRO A 105 8.39 -4.62 0.74
C PRO A 105 9.10 -3.29 1.03
N ASP A 106 8.78 -2.25 0.26
CA ASP A 106 9.54 -0.99 0.26
C ASP A 106 8.75 0.23 0.73
N CYS A 107 7.41 0.13 0.78
CA CYS A 107 6.52 1.26 1.06
C CYS A 107 5.57 1.00 2.22
N GLY A 108 5.94 0.10 3.14
CA GLY A 108 5.20 -0.15 4.37
C GLY A 108 3.83 -0.80 4.15
N GLN A 109 2.84 -0.36 4.91
CA GLN A 109 1.51 -0.96 4.89
C GLN A 109 0.38 0.07 4.87
N PHE A 110 -0.72 -0.31 4.21
CA PHE A 110 -1.99 0.38 4.25
C PHE A 110 -2.99 -0.41 5.09
N SER A 111 -3.72 0.32 5.93
CA SER A 111 -4.78 -0.22 6.78
C SER A 111 -5.88 0.81 6.99
N TYR A 112 -6.98 0.40 7.57
CA TYR A 112 -7.94 1.31 8.16
C TYR A 112 -8.35 0.82 9.55
N PHE A 113 -8.88 1.74 10.36
CA PHE A 113 -9.50 1.38 11.61
C PHE A 113 -10.77 2.20 11.84
N THR A 114 -11.61 1.69 12.72
CA THR A 114 -12.76 2.41 13.24
C THR A 114 -12.59 2.72 14.72
N ALA A 115 -13.28 3.75 15.19
CA ALA A 115 -13.35 4.08 16.60
C ALA A 115 -14.75 4.61 16.94
N GLY A 116 -15.38 4.05 17.97
CA GLY A 116 -16.65 4.55 18.50
C GLY A 116 -16.51 5.93 19.11
N ALA A 117 -17.65 6.58 19.43
CA ALA A 117 -17.67 7.88 20.08
C ALA A 117 -16.87 7.87 21.39
N GLY A 118 -16.04 8.88 21.60
CA GLY A 118 -15.16 9.05 22.76
C GLY A 118 -13.97 8.10 22.86
N VAL A 119 -13.79 7.21 21.88
CA VAL A 119 -12.69 6.23 21.88
C VAL A 119 -11.38 6.89 21.41
N THR A 120 -10.32 6.69 22.19
CA THR A 120 -8.93 7.06 21.86
C THR A 120 -8.13 5.86 21.40
N ARG A 121 -7.33 6.03 20.35
CA ARG A 121 -6.34 5.09 19.82
C ARG A 121 -4.98 5.77 19.73
N GLY A 122 -3.89 4.97 19.66
CA GLY A 122 -2.54 5.52 19.68
C GLY A 122 -1.93 5.42 21.07
N GLN A 123 -1.41 6.54 21.61
CA GLN A 123 -0.65 6.66 22.85
C GLN A 123 0.70 5.95 22.75
N TYR A 124 1.44 6.30 21.71
CA TYR A 124 2.78 5.81 21.47
C TYR A 124 3.56 6.80 20.59
N TYR A 125 4.87 6.65 20.58
CA TYR A 125 5.76 7.35 19.66
C TYR A 125 6.63 6.37 18.88
N HIS A 126 7.25 6.88 17.84
CA HIS A 126 8.17 6.17 16.96
C HIS A 126 9.53 6.85 16.95
N HIS A 127 10.60 6.07 16.76
CA HIS A 127 11.94 6.62 16.55
C HIS A 127 12.18 7.00 15.09
N THR A 128 11.72 6.17 14.15
CA THR A 128 11.96 6.34 12.70
C THR A 128 10.71 6.14 11.86
N LYS A 129 9.76 5.31 12.34
CA LYS A 129 8.52 5.07 11.62
C LYS A 129 7.68 6.34 11.55
N SER A 130 7.14 6.63 10.37
CA SER A 130 6.15 7.69 10.15
C SER A 130 4.81 7.09 9.73
N GLU A 131 3.74 7.77 10.09
CA GLU A 131 2.38 7.36 9.75
C GLU A 131 1.61 8.55 9.16
N LYS A 132 0.73 8.26 8.21
CA LYS A 132 -0.18 9.25 7.61
C LYS A 132 -1.60 8.78 7.85
N PHE A 133 -2.39 9.65 8.45
CA PHE A 133 -3.80 9.41 8.74
C PHE A 133 -4.68 10.26 7.85
N LEU A 134 -5.73 9.66 7.34
CA LEU A 134 -6.80 10.33 6.61
C LEU A 134 -8.14 9.96 7.24
N VAL A 135 -8.79 10.92 7.88
CA VAL A 135 -10.14 10.72 8.43
C VAL A 135 -11.13 10.71 7.28
N LEU A 136 -11.80 9.57 7.07
CA LEU A 136 -12.80 9.40 6.02
C LEU A 136 -14.16 9.87 6.47
N THR A 137 -14.58 9.47 7.69
CA THR A 137 -15.84 9.86 8.30
C THR A 137 -15.66 10.13 9.79
N GLY A 138 -16.54 10.93 10.38
CA GLY A 138 -16.52 11.29 11.78
C GLY A 138 -15.67 12.53 12.08
N GLN A 139 -15.40 12.78 13.36
CA GLN A 139 -14.63 13.91 13.86
C GLN A 139 -13.51 13.41 14.75
N ALA A 140 -12.27 13.74 14.40
CA ALA A 140 -11.07 13.29 15.08
C ALA A 140 -10.36 14.45 15.77
N ARG A 141 -9.93 14.24 17.00
CA ARG A 141 -8.88 15.05 17.63
C ARG A 141 -7.58 14.27 17.65
N PHE A 142 -6.55 14.83 17.04
CA PHE A 142 -5.18 14.34 17.16
C PHE A 142 -4.49 15.10 18.27
N GLY A 143 -3.91 14.36 19.22
CA GLY A 143 -3.04 14.89 20.26
C GLY A 143 -1.59 14.52 20.00
N PHE A 144 -0.69 15.43 20.33
CA PHE A 144 0.76 15.25 20.22
C PHE A 144 1.47 15.80 21.45
N ARG A 145 2.51 15.10 21.91
CA ARG A 145 3.43 15.61 22.94
C ARG A 145 4.87 15.24 22.57
N HIS A 146 5.75 16.22 22.57
CA HIS A 146 7.17 15.98 22.32
C HIS A 146 7.82 15.27 23.51
N ILE A 147 8.49 14.16 23.26
CA ILE A 147 8.97 13.22 24.30
C ILE A 147 10.07 13.81 25.22
N ILE A 148 10.77 14.87 24.77
CA ILE A 148 11.86 15.50 25.52
C ILE A 148 11.37 16.79 26.18
N SER A 149 10.81 17.72 25.39
CA SER A 149 10.41 19.06 25.90
C SER A 149 9.08 19.03 26.65
N GLY A 150 8.24 18.01 26.43
CA GLY A 150 6.88 17.96 26.98
C GLY A 150 5.91 18.91 26.29
N GLU A 151 6.33 19.62 25.24
CA GLU A 151 5.45 20.48 24.45
C GLU A 151 4.27 19.69 23.90
N THR A 152 3.07 20.23 24.04
CA THR A 152 1.83 19.58 23.59
C THR A 152 1.16 20.38 22.47
N PHE A 153 0.55 19.66 21.55
CA PHE A 153 -0.20 20.23 20.44
C PHE A 153 -1.41 19.33 20.13
N HIS A 154 -2.51 19.93 19.72
CA HIS A 154 -3.65 19.18 19.21
C HIS A 154 -4.27 19.86 18.00
N LEU A 155 -4.94 19.08 17.16
CA LEU A 155 -5.73 19.58 16.04
C LEU A 155 -6.99 18.72 15.83
N ASP A 156 -8.07 19.38 15.45
CA ASP A 156 -9.32 18.71 15.10
C ASP A 156 -9.44 18.59 13.59
N VAL A 157 -9.92 17.43 13.14
CA VAL A 157 -10.09 17.09 11.73
C VAL A 157 -11.48 16.51 11.53
N GLU A 158 -12.20 17.07 10.56
CA GLU A 158 -13.47 16.54 10.09
C GLU A 158 -13.22 15.58 8.91
N GLY A 159 -13.90 14.43 8.92
CA GLY A 159 -13.85 13.43 7.86
C GLY A 159 -14.30 13.98 6.50
N GLY A 160 -13.76 13.42 5.43
CA GLY A 160 -14.08 13.83 4.05
C GLY A 160 -13.39 15.09 3.56
N ARG A 161 -12.61 15.79 4.40
CA ARG A 161 -11.90 17.03 4.03
C ARG A 161 -10.62 16.81 3.21
N GLY A 162 -10.17 15.57 3.06
CA GLY A 162 -8.90 15.28 2.35
C GLY A 162 -7.66 15.80 3.09
N ARG A 163 -7.74 15.97 4.40
CA ARG A 163 -6.62 16.46 5.24
C ARG A 163 -5.81 15.30 5.79
N ILE A 164 -4.52 15.26 5.44
CA ILE A 164 -3.56 14.31 6.02
C ILE A 164 -3.03 14.86 7.35
N VAL A 165 -3.01 14.00 8.37
CA VAL A 165 -2.26 14.21 9.60
C VAL A 165 -1.09 13.24 9.61
N GLU A 166 0.11 13.75 9.82
CA GLU A 166 1.33 12.96 9.80
C GLU A 166 1.93 12.88 11.19
N THR A 167 2.36 11.69 11.61
CA THR A 167 3.09 11.52 12.86
C THR A 167 4.56 11.83 12.67
N ILE A 168 5.12 12.52 13.65
CA ILE A 168 6.51 12.97 13.63
C ILE A 168 7.31 12.14 14.61
N PRO A 169 8.43 11.52 14.22
CA PRO A 169 9.32 10.83 15.14
C PRO A 169 9.69 11.70 16.34
N GLY A 170 9.70 11.09 17.53
CA GLY A 170 9.96 11.81 18.78
C GLY A 170 8.75 12.56 19.38
N TRP A 171 7.58 12.44 18.75
CA TRP A 171 6.32 12.93 19.33
C TRP A 171 5.41 11.74 19.63
N THR A 172 4.99 11.60 20.90
CA THR A 172 3.88 10.71 21.20
C THR A 172 2.60 11.27 20.62
N HIS A 173 1.74 10.42 20.14
CA HIS A 173 0.51 10.83 19.50
C HIS A 173 -0.67 9.92 19.83
N ASP A 174 -1.86 10.49 19.75
CA ASP A 174 -3.13 9.78 19.81
C ASP A 174 -4.14 10.38 18.83
N ILE A 175 -5.22 9.64 18.63
CA ILE A 175 -6.39 10.05 17.88
C ILE A 175 -7.65 9.68 18.66
N THR A 176 -8.47 10.66 18.98
CA THR A 176 -9.74 10.48 19.69
C THR A 176 -10.91 10.81 18.78
N ASN A 177 -11.89 9.94 18.73
CA ASN A 177 -13.17 10.27 18.11
C ASN A 177 -13.94 11.24 19.02
N ILE A 178 -14.04 12.51 18.63
CA ILE A 178 -14.76 13.55 19.35
C ILE A 178 -16.18 13.77 18.85
N GLY A 179 -16.62 13.00 17.85
CA GLY A 179 -17.99 12.97 17.35
C GLY A 179 -18.86 11.96 18.10
N ASP A 180 -20.13 11.91 17.72
CA ASP A 180 -21.16 11.01 18.26
C ASP A 180 -21.37 9.73 17.41
N GLN A 181 -20.78 9.68 16.21
CA GLN A 181 -20.85 8.56 15.28
C GLN A 181 -19.52 7.82 15.22
N GLU A 182 -19.54 6.61 14.66
CA GLU A 182 -18.31 5.86 14.40
C GLU A 182 -17.38 6.63 13.44
N MET A 183 -16.15 6.81 13.85
CA MET A 183 -15.09 7.39 13.03
C MET A 183 -14.38 6.30 12.23
N VAL A 184 -14.09 6.59 10.95
CA VAL A 184 -13.31 5.71 10.07
C VAL A 184 -12.07 6.45 9.60
N VAL A 185 -10.92 5.83 9.78
CA VAL A 185 -9.61 6.43 9.46
C VAL A 185 -8.78 5.48 8.62
N MET A 186 -8.29 5.96 7.47
CA MET A 186 -7.21 5.29 6.72
C MET A 186 -5.86 5.62 7.33
N LEU A 187 -5.01 4.62 7.36
CA LEU A 187 -3.65 4.70 7.91
C LEU A 187 -2.66 4.11 6.90
N TRP A 188 -1.66 4.89 6.54
CA TRP A 188 -0.43 4.39 5.94
C TRP A 188 0.70 4.49 6.95
N ALA A 189 1.51 3.43 7.07
CA ALA A 189 2.72 3.40 7.87
C ALA A 189 3.93 3.11 6.97
N SER A 190 5.04 3.81 7.17
CA SER A 190 6.24 3.70 6.34
C SER A 190 6.93 2.33 6.39
N GLU A 191 6.61 1.53 7.39
CA GLU A 191 7.11 0.17 7.57
C GLU A 191 6.00 -0.79 7.98
N ILE A 192 6.21 -2.08 7.70
CA ILE A 192 5.34 -3.15 8.18
C ILE A 192 5.62 -3.37 9.68
N LEU A 193 4.56 -3.55 10.48
CA LEU A 193 4.71 -3.84 11.90
C LEU A 193 5.43 -5.18 12.10
N ASP A 194 6.66 -5.11 12.59
CA ASP A 194 7.40 -6.25 13.13
C ASP A 194 7.15 -6.37 14.63
N ARG A 195 6.38 -7.38 15.04
CA ARG A 195 6.06 -7.61 16.46
C ARG A 195 7.26 -8.02 17.31
N THR A 196 8.36 -8.45 16.70
CA THR A 196 9.60 -8.84 17.41
C THR A 196 10.52 -7.66 17.65
N ARG A 197 10.40 -6.61 16.82
CA ARG A 197 11.17 -5.37 16.91
C ARG A 197 10.30 -4.15 16.56
N PRO A 198 9.22 -3.88 17.32
CA PRO A 198 8.33 -2.80 16.97
C PRO A 198 9.01 -1.44 17.21
N ASP A 199 9.04 -0.57 16.21
CA ASP A 199 9.35 0.84 16.42
C ASP A 199 8.09 1.58 16.91
N THR A 200 7.56 1.08 18.03
CA THR A 200 6.33 1.61 18.66
C THR A 200 6.49 1.52 20.16
N VAL A 201 6.68 2.66 20.82
CA VAL A 201 6.92 2.76 22.25
C VAL A 201 5.71 3.42 22.92
N ALA A 202 5.08 2.69 23.84
CA ALA A 202 3.89 3.18 24.54
C ALA A 202 4.24 4.40 25.40
N MET A 203 3.50 5.48 25.21
CA MET A 203 3.63 6.72 25.96
C MET A 203 2.38 7.60 25.77
N GLU A 204 1.73 7.98 26.87
CA GLU A 204 0.53 8.83 26.83
C GLU A 204 0.84 10.24 26.35
N VAL A 205 -0.14 10.87 25.69
CA VAL A 205 -0.04 12.28 25.27
C VAL A 205 -0.34 13.23 26.44
N TRP A 206 -1.32 12.87 27.29
CA TRP A 206 -1.84 13.69 28.40
C TRP A 206 -1.60 13.04 29.75
#